data_f7336f8c28aee7135468d21b96ce2576
#
_entry.id   f7336f8c28aee7135468d21b96ce2576
#
_cell.length_a   1.000
_cell.length_b   1.000
_cell.length_c   1.000
_cell.angle_alpha   90.00
_cell.angle_beta   90.00
_cell.angle_gamma   90.00
#
_symmetry.space_group_name_H-M   'P 1'
#
loop_
_entity.id
_entity.type
_entity.pdbx_description
1 polymer ?
#
loop_
_entity_poly.entity_id
_entity_poly.type
_entity_poly.pdbx_seq_one_letter_code
_entity_poly.pdbx_strand_id
1 'polypeptide(L)'
;MPTDIVFLIARILMGAPFVVAGIRNFRNLDRLVGLMEGRKVPNARAVTILGVTVQLVSAVLIVFGLFTPWAALALAAFLAAATLIVHPYWTFPKEERFPHVNACIVNTSMVGGFLMLFAVTL
;
A
#
# COMPACT_ATOMS: atom_id res chain seq x y z
N MET A 1 -22.56 -17.91 -7.95
CA MET A 1 -23.15 -16.62 -8.39
C MET A 1 -22.11 -15.80 -9.12
N PRO A 2 -22.48 -15.12 -10.19
CA PRO A 2 -21.52 -14.25 -10.91
C PRO A 2 -20.89 -13.19 -10.02
N THR A 3 -21.64 -12.64 -9.07
CA THR A 3 -21.13 -11.65 -8.13
C THR A 3 -20.02 -12.19 -7.21
N ASP A 4 -20.12 -13.48 -6.83
CA ASP A 4 -19.11 -14.12 -5.99
C ASP A 4 -17.80 -14.29 -6.75
N ILE A 5 -17.89 -14.62 -8.05
CA ILE A 5 -16.72 -14.78 -8.91
C ILE A 5 -16.06 -13.42 -9.15
N VAL A 6 -16.85 -12.39 -9.42
CA VAL A 6 -16.35 -11.02 -9.61
C VAL A 6 -15.68 -10.54 -8.34
N PHE A 7 -16.30 -10.79 -7.18
CA PHE A 7 -15.72 -10.40 -5.90
C PHE A 7 -14.37 -11.10 -5.67
N LEU A 8 -14.28 -12.40 -5.96
CA LEU A 8 -13.04 -13.15 -5.83
C LEU A 8 -11.94 -12.57 -6.73
N ILE A 9 -12.27 -12.31 -7.98
CA ILE A 9 -11.32 -11.73 -8.94
C ILE A 9 -10.87 -10.35 -8.45
N ALA A 10 -11.81 -9.50 -8.02
CA ALA A 10 -11.49 -8.17 -7.53
C ALA A 10 -10.55 -8.22 -6.32
N ARG A 11 -10.83 -9.13 -5.38
CA ARG A 11 -10.01 -9.30 -4.19
C ARG A 11 -8.58 -9.72 -4.54
N ILE A 12 -8.42 -10.66 -5.48
CA ILE A 12 -7.11 -11.09 -5.94
C ILE A 12 -6.39 -9.95 -6.65
N LEU A 13 -7.08 -9.22 -7.51
CA LEU A 13 -6.48 -8.10 -8.24
C LEU A 13 -6.08 -6.95 -7.31
N MET A 14 -6.78 -6.76 -6.21
CA MET A 14 -6.42 -5.75 -5.21
C MET A 14 -5.25 -6.19 -4.34
N GLY A 15 -5.19 -7.46 -3.96
CA GLY A 15 -4.19 -7.97 -3.03
C GLY A 15 -2.89 -8.42 -3.68
N ALA A 16 -2.97 -9.16 -4.77
CA ALA A 16 -1.78 -9.77 -5.38
C ALA A 16 -0.69 -8.78 -5.78
N PRO A 17 -1.00 -7.62 -6.39
CA PRO A 17 0.04 -6.64 -6.69
C PRO A 17 0.79 -6.16 -5.45
N PHE A 18 0.11 -6.03 -4.32
CA PHE A 18 0.74 -5.62 -3.06
C PHE A 18 1.55 -6.75 -2.42
N VAL A 19 1.19 -8.01 -2.68
CA VAL A 19 2.05 -9.15 -2.31
C VAL A 19 3.36 -9.07 -3.08
N VAL A 20 3.29 -8.89 -4.39
CA VAL A 20 4.48 -8.76 -5.24
C VAL A 20 5.32 -7.55 -4.80
N ALA A 21 4.68 -6.41 -4.60
CA ALA A 21 5.37 -5.20 -4.16
C ALA A 21 6.00 -5.37 -2.78
N GLY A 22 5.30 -6.04 -1.85
CA GLY A 22 5.83 -6.31 -0.51
C GLY A 22 7.06 -7.20 -0.55
N ILE A 23 7.05 -8.24 -1.36
CA ILE A 23 8.22 -9.12 -1.54
C ILE A 23 9.39 -8.32 -2.12
N ARG A 24 9.14 -7.50 -3.14
CA ARG A 24 10.17 -6.66 -3.72
C ARG A 24 10.73 -5.66 -2.69
N ASN A 25 9.87 -5.11 -1.87
CA ASN A 25 10.29 -4.17 -0.82
C ASN A 25 11.18 -4.83 0.21
N PHE A 26 10.89 -6.08 0.61
CA PHE A 26 11.78 -6.82 1.52
C PHE A 26 13.14 -7.11 0.88
N ARG A 27 13.16 -7.43 -0.42
CA ARG A 27 14.41 -7.67 -1.14
C ARG A 27 15.25 -6.40 -1.29
N ASN A 28 14.62 -5.23 -1.25
CA ASN A 28 15.28 -3.94 -1.40
C ASN A 28 15.20 -3.12 -0.10
N LEU A 29 15.20 -3.80 1.03
CA LEU A 29 14.97 -3.17 2.32
C LEU A 29 15.96 -2.06 2.62
N ASP A 30 17.26 -2.30 2.39
CA ASP A 30 18.30 -1.29 2.67
C ASP A 30 18.09 -0.02 1.83
N ARG A 31 17.68 -0.17 0.58
CA ARG A 31 17.38 0.97 -0.28
C ARG A 31 16.19 1.76 0.25
N LEU A 32 15.14 1.07 0.70
CA LEU A 32 13.95 1.71 1.27
C LEU A 32 14.28 2.42 2.58
N VAL A 33 15.09 1.80 3.43
CA VAL A 33 15.55 2.42 4.68
C VAL A 33 16.29 3.72 4.36
N GLY A 34 17.17 3.70 3.36
CA GLY A 34 17.87 4.90 2.91
C GLY A 34 16.91 6.00 2.43
N LEU A 35 15.87 5.63 1.69
CA LEU A 35 14.84 6.56 1.24
C LEU A 35 14.10 7.18 2.44
N MET A 36 13.73 6.37 3.42
CA MET A 36 13.04 6.84 4.62
C MET A 36 13.93 7.79 5.44
N GLU A 37 15.21 7.47 5.55
CA GLU A 37 16.18 8.36 6.20
C GLU A 37 16.27 9.70 5.48
N GLY A 38 16.28 9.68 4.16
CA GLY A 38 16.25 10.90 3.35
C GLY A 38 14.97 11.72 3.53
N ARG A 39 13.86 11.08 3.89
CA ARG A 39 12.62 11.76 4.24
C ARG A 39 12.54 12.16 5.70
N LYS A 40 13.62 11.98 6.46
CA LYS A 40 13.72 12.34 7.88
C LYS A 40 12.75 11.56 8.77
N VAL A 41 12.46 10.31 8.40
CA VAL A 41 11.63 9.43 9.21
C VAL A 41 12.45 8.92 10.40
N PRO A 42 12.02 9.14 11.66
CA PRO A 42 12.74 8.63 12.81
C PRO A 42 12.67 7.09 12.85
N ASN A 43 13.74 6.45 13.33
CA ASN A 43 13.84 4.99 13.38
C ASN A 43 13.49 4.35 12.02
N ALA A 44 14.11 4.85 10.95
CA ALA A 44 13.74 4.51 9.58
C ALA A 44 13.71 3.00 9.33
N ARG A 45 14.68 2.24 9.84
CA ARG A 45 14.71 0.79 9.65
C ARG A 45 13.50 0.10 10.29
N ALA A 46 13.18 0.44 11.53
CA ALA A 46 12.05 -0.15 12.24
C ALA A 46 10.73 0.22 11.55
N VAL A 47 10.58 1.49 11.16
CA VAL A 47 9.37 1.97 10.46
C VAL A 47 9.22 1.28 9.11
N THR A 48 10.31 1.13 8.36
CA THR A 48 10.28 0.46 7.05
C THR A 48 9.90 -1.00 7.20
N ILE A 49 10.52 -1.72 8.13
CA ILE A 49 10.21 -3.14 8.38
C ILE A 49 8.75 -3.29 8.79
N LEU A 50 8.28 -2.47 9.70
CA LEU A 50 6.88 -2.50 10.13
C LEU A 50 5.93 -2.25 8.95
N GLY A 51 6.20 -1.21 8.18
CA GLY A 51 5.35 -0.86 7.03
C GLY A 51 5.29 -1.96 5.99
N VAL A 52 6.43 -2.50 5.59
CA VAL A 52 6.49 -3.58 4.59
C VAL A 52 5.85 -4.85 5.12
N THR A 53 6.00 -5.14 6.41
CA THR A 53 5.34 -6.29 7.04
C THR A 53 3.82 -6.13 7.02
N VAL A 54 3.32 -4.96 7.40
CA VAL A 54 1.88 -4.66 7.33
C VAL A 54 1.38 -4.80 5.90
N GLN A 55 2.09 -4.24 4.94
CA GLN A 55 1.75 -4.35 3.52
C GLN A 55 1.64 -5.80 3.09
N LEU A 56 2.66 -6.60 3.34
CA LEU A 56 2.73 -7.98 2.84
C LEU A 56 1.69 -8.88 3.53
N VAL A 57 1.61 -8.82 4.85
CA VAL A 57 0.66 -9.64 5.62
C VAL A 57 -0.78 -9.29 5.23
N SER A 58 -1.10 -8.00 5.18
CA SER A 58 -2.45 -7.56 4.82
C SER A 58 -2.82 -8.00 3.40
N ALA A 59 -1.89 -7.86 2.46
CA ALA A 59 -2.12 -8.25 1.08
C ALA A 59 -2.36 -9.76 0.95
N VAL A 60 -1.57 -10.58 1.63
CA VAL A 60 -1.75 -12.05 1.64
C VAL A 60 -3.12 -12.41 2.23
N LEU A 61 -3.50 -11.78 3.33
CA LEU A 61 -4.81 -12.03 3.95
C LEU A 61 -5.95 -11.68 3.00
N ILE A 62 -5.84 -10.57 2.26
CA ILE A 62 -6.85 -10.17 1.28
C ILE A 62 -6.95 -11.20 0.15
N VAL A 63 -5.81 -11.67 -0.38
CA VAL A 63 -5.79 -12.66 -1.45
C VAL A 63 -6.51 -13.94 -1.02
N PHE A 64 -6.24 -14.42 0.19
CA PHE A 64 -6.86 -15.66 0.70
C PHE A 64 -8.22 -15.44 1.36
N GLY A 65 -8.67 -14.20 1.51
CA GLY A 65 -9.97 -13.90 2.08
C GLY A 65 -10.06 -14.11 3.58
N LEU A 66 -8.95 -13.96 4.29
CA LEU A 66 -8.86 -14.13 5.74
C LEU A 66 -8.77 -12.77 6.41
N PHE A 67 -9.61 -12.54 7.44
CA PHE A 67 -9.65 -11.27 8.18
C PHE A 67 -9.75 -10.06 7.24
N THR A 68 -10.49 -10.23 6.15
CA THR A 68 -10.51 -9.29 5.02
C THR A 68 -10.79 -7.83 5.42
N PRO A 69 -11.81 -7.52 6.26
CA PRO A 69 -12.07 -6.11 6.57
C PRO A 69 -10.88 -5.45 7.28
N TRP A 70 -10.28 -6.14 8.23
CA TRP A 70 -9.16 -5.58 9.00
C TRP A 70 -7.90 -5.47 8.14
N ALA A 71 -7.66 -6.46 7.28
CA ALA A 71 -6.55 -6.42 6.34
C ALA A 71 -6.71 -5.27 5.34
N ALA A 72 -7.92 -5.05 4.84
CA ALA A 72 -8.20 -3.96 3.92
C ALA A 72 -7.99 -2.59 4.59
N LEU A 73 -8.45 -2.44 5.82
CA LEU A 73 -8.24 -1.21 6.58
C LEU A 73 -6.76 -0.94 6.84
N ALA A 74 -6.02 -1.98 7.22
CA ALA A 74 -4.58 -1.88 7.46
C ALA A 74 -3.83 -1.48 6.17
N LEU A 75 -4.20 -2.07 5.04
CA LEU A 75 -3.55 -1.76 3.77
C LEU A 75 -3.90 -0.35 3.28
N ALA A 76 -5.13 0.10 3.52
CA ALA A 76 -5.53 1.48 3.24
C ALA A 76 -4.68 2.47 4.05
N ALA A 77 -4.51 2.21 5.35
CA ALA A 77 -3.70 3.05 6.22
C ALA A 77 -2.23 3.05 5.79
N PHE A 78 -1.68 1.87 5.48
CA PHE A 78 -0.32 1.76 4.96
C PHE A 78 -0.13 2.59 3.70
N LEU A 79 -1.04 2.44 2.74
CA LEU A 79 -0.94 3.11 1.45
C LEU A 79 -1.04 4.63 1.59
N ALA A 80 -1.93 5.11 2.45
CA ALA A 80 -2.05 6.54 2.73
C ALA A 80 -0.77 7.09 3.33
N ALA A 81 -0.22 6.42 4.34
CA ALA A 81 1.02 6.84 5.00
C ALA A 81 2.21 6.79 4.03
N ALA A 82 2.34 5.71 3.27
CA ALA A 82 3.43 5.55 2.31
C ALA A 82 3.37 6.61 1.21
N THR A 83 2.18 6.95 0.74
CA THR A 83 1.99 7.98 -0.28
C THR A 83 2.44 9.34 0.23
N LEU A 84 2.07 9.70 1.46
CA LEU A 84 2.46 10.97 2.06
C LEU A 84 3.96 11.06 2.30
N ILE A 85 4.61 9.95 2.64
CA ILE A 85 6.05 9.91 2.91
C ILE A 85 6.86 9.89 1.62
N VAL A 86 6.48 9.04 0.66
CA VAL A 86 7.28 8.78 -0.55
C VAL A 86 6.97 9.79 -1.66
N HIS A 87 5.73 10.26 -1.75
CA HIS A 87 5.27 11.10 -2.84
C HIS A 87 4.77 12.49 -2.39
N PRO A 88 5.51 13.22 -1.52
CA PRO A 88 5.12 14.58 -1.16
C PRO A 88 5.48 15.53 -2.30
N TYR A 89 4.68 15.51 -3.36
CA TYR A 89 4.97 16.21 -4.63
C TYR A 89 5.21 17.70 -4.43
N TRP A 90 4.58 18.31 -3.41
CA TRP A 90 4.72 19.74 -3.12
C TRP A 90 6.14 20.13 -2.65
N THR A 91 6.96 19.15 -2.27
CA THR A 91 8.36 19.36 -1.84
C THR A 91 9.36 19.20 -2.98
N PHE A 92 8.91 18.74 -4.15
CA PHE A 92 9.78 18.48 -5.30
C PHE A 92 9.78 19.67 -6.27
N PRO A 93 10.88 19.87 -7.03
CA PRO A 93 10.89 20.82 -8.13
C PRO A 93 9.78 20.51 -9.14
N LYS A 94 9.27 21.55 -9.79
CA LYS A 94 8.14 21.43 -10.71
C LYS A 94 8.37 20.35 -11.78
N GLU A 95 9.59 20.21 -12.26
CA GLU A 95 9.95 19.26 -13.31
C GLU A 95 9.88 17.80 -12.86
N GLU A 96 9.94 17.57 -11.53
CA GLU A 96 9.95 16.23 -10.95
C GLU A 96 8.61 15.83 -10.35
N ARG A 97 7.62 16.72 -10.37
CA ARG A 97 6.34 16.47 -9.68
C ARG A 97 5.44 15.45 -10.36
N PHE A 98 5.52 15.34 -11.70
CA PHE A 98 4.55 14.54 -12.45
C PHE A 98 4.38 13.12 -11.92
N PRO A 99 5.44 12.31 -11.76
CA PRO A 99 5.27 10.95 -11.24
C PRO A 99 4.73 10.92 -9.81
N HIS A 100 5.09 11.90 -8.98
CA HIS A 100 4.62 11.95 -7.59
C HIS A 100 3.15 12.36 -7.51
N VAL A 101 2.73 13.34 -8.29
CA VAL A 101 1.32 13.73 -8.39
C VAL A 101 0.49 12.56 -8.91
N ASN A 102 0.98 11.89 -9.96
CA ASN A 102 0.29 10.75 -10.54
C ASN A 102 0.12 9.62 -9.52
N ALA A 103 1.18 9.33 -8.75
CA ALA A 103 1.11 8.33 -7.68
C ALA A 103 0.08 8.71 -6.62
N CYS A 104 0.00 9.98 -6.22
CA CYS A 104 -1.01 10.44 -5.27
C CYS A 104 -2.42 10.25 -5.79
N ILE A 105 -2.65 10.57 -7.07
CA ILE A 105 -3.97 10.41 -7.69
C ILE A 105 -4.38 8.93 -7.68
N VAL A 106 -3.51 8.05 -8.15
CA VAL A 106 -3.81 6.62 -8.25
C VAL A 106 -3.97 6.00 -6.86
N ASN A 107 -3.06 6.34 -5.94
CA ASN A 107 -3.10 5.77 -4.59
C ASN A 107 -4.32 6.22 -3.80
N THR A 108 -4.79 7.46 -4.01
CA THR A 108 -6.03 7.93 -3.41
C THR A 108 -7.21 7.05 -3.83
N SER A 109 -7.28 6.71 -5.11
CA SER A 109 -8.32 5.82 -5.63
C SER A 109 -8.21 4.42 -5.02
N MET A 110 -6.99 3.90 -4.87
CA MET A 110 -6.77 2.59 -4.25
C MET A 110 -7.16 2.58 -2.78
N VAL A 111 -6.87 3.64 -2.03
CA VAL A 111 -7.31 3.77 -0.64
C VAL A 111 -8.83 3.68 -0.58
N GLY A 112 -9.53 4.38 -1.48
CA GLY A 112 -10.99 4.29 -1.58
C GLY A 112 -11.47 2.87 -1.83
N GLY A 113 -10.80 2.15 -2.73
CA GLY A 113 -11.12 0.75 -3.02
C GLY A 113 -10.94 -0.16 -1.80
N PHE A 114 -9.86 0.01 -1.04
CA PHE A 114 -9.64 -0.78 0.18
C PHE A 114 -10.66 -0.44 1.27
N LEU A 115 -11.03 0.84 1.40
CA LEU A 115 -12.09 1.22 2.34
C LEU A 115 -13.44 0.61 1.95
N MET A 116 -13.73 0.54 0.66
CA MET A 116 -14.94 -0.14 0.17
C MET A 116 -14.88 -1.63 0.50
N LEU A 117 -13.74 -2.27 0.29
CA LEU A 117 -13.55 -3.68 0.64
C LEU A 117 -13.76 -3.89 2.15
N PHE A 118 -13.24 -3.00 2.98
CA PHE A 118 -13.49 -3.02 4.42
C PHE A 118 -14.99 -2.99 4.71
N ALA A 119 -15.70 -2.03 4.12
CA ALA A 119 -17.12 -1.82 4.39
C ALA A 119 -17.99 -3.02 3.97
N VAL A 120 -17.72 -3.61 2.80
CA VAL A 120 -18.56 -4.70 2.28
C VAL A 120 -18.24 -6.06 2.89
N THR A 121 -17.11 -6.18 3.59
CA THR A 121 -16.71 -7.44 4.24
C THR A 121 -16.80 -7.40 5.76
N LEU A 122 -17.18 -6.23 6.31
CA LEU A 122 -17.30 -6.05 7.77
C LEU A 122 -18.55 -6.81 8.34
#